data_1a03307bd50d8305baa3a1af8dbb59c9
#
_entry.id   1a03307bd50d8305baa3a1af8dbb59c9
#
_cell.length_a   1.000
_cell.length_b   1.000
_cell.length_c   1.000
_cell.angle_alpha   90.00
_cell.angle_beta   90.00
_cell.angle_gamma   90.00
#
_symmetry.space_group_name_H-M   'P 1'
#
loop_
_entity.id
_entity.type
_entity.pdbx_description
1 polymer ?
#
loop_
_entity_poly.entity_id
_entity_poly.type
_entity_poly.pdbx_seq_one_letter_code
_entity_poly.pdbx_strand_id
1 'polypeptide(L)'
;MNRKSLIFFLLLYSLLLTASLTAQEKPFTLNGKPVPHVVAEVNGVPLGSEILERDLFAFRFQSKQMGRVIKPDEEITIARELLKVAVGRELVVQKAKSLGITINEEKINRQLENIEDQFPDHKRFLTALAFQHMSIAALKEKIHRTLLEDELMRREIAPKVDVSDEDTKKYYDDNKARFTKPVLYRVSHIHIATVKASGDAEDEASRKKAERLTKMIDEEAKEKINSILKKVEAGEDFAQLAKRFSEDEASREEGGRLGDLHADSTIPEIGKEMVKLKEEGTSGVIQSQFGYHILKLDEIIPSQLIPFSETKTDIMNLLLKMKTRDLFEAYVEGLGKKANIQVFI
;
A
#
# COMPACT_ATOMS: atom_id res chain seq x y z
N MET A 1 -5.02 -0.76 7.91
CA MET A 1 -3.58 -0.56 8.17
C MET A 1 -3.47 0.57 9.18
N ASN A 2 -2.94 0.30 10.37
CA ASN A 2 -3.00 1.21 11.53
C ASN A 2 -2.19 2.50 11.29
N ARG A 3 -2.70 3.67 11.68
CA ARG A 3 -1.99 4.97 11.64
C ARG A 3 -0.61 4.92 12.34
N LYS A 4 -0.41 4.01 13.28
CA LYS A 4 0.90 3.70 13.89
C LYS A 4 1.90 3.09 12.91
N SER A 5 1.44 2.38 11.86
CA SER A 5 2.30 1.81 10.81
C SER A 5 2.78 2.84 9.78
N LEU A 6 2.06 3.94 9.56
CA LEU A 6 2.45 4.91 8.54
C LEU A 6 3.61 5.81 8.99
N ILE A 7 3.74 6.04 10.30
CA ILE A 7 4.90 6.74 10.89
C ILE A 7 6.13 5.81 10.91
N PHE A 8 5.90 4.49 10.99
CA PHE A 8 6.95 3.47 11.13
C PHE A 8 7.74 3.20 9.84
N PHE A 9 7.12 3.35 8.66
CA PHE A 9 7.77 2.98 7.39
C PHE A 9 8.75 4.03 6.85
N LEU A 10 8.76 5.25 7.39
CA LEU A 10 9.67 6.32 6.96
C LEU A 10 11.08 6.27 7.60
N LEU A 11 11.34 5.34 8.51
CA LEU A 11 12.57 5.34 9.32
C LEU A 11 13.56 4.18 9.06
N LEU A 12 13.26 3.25 8.16
CA LEU A 12 14.03 2.00 8.03
C LEU A 12 14.62 1.75 6.65
N TYR A 13 15.44 2.65 6.12
CA TYR A 13 16.47 2.24 5.12
C TYR A 13 17.59 3.28 5.08
N SER A 14 18.73 2.97 5.68
CA SER A 14 19.98 3.69 5.44
C SER A 14 21.11 2.71 5.25
N LEU A 15 21.81 2.78 4.13
CA LEU A 15 23.16 2.27 4.00
C LEU A 15 24.04 3.32 3.30
N LEU A 16 25.05 3.76 4.04
CA LEU A 16 26.39 4.21 3.69
C LEU A 16 26.58 5.07 2.42
N LEU A 17 26.91 6.34 2.64
CA LEU A 17 28.02 6.98 1.92
C LEU A 17 28.61 8.11 2.78
N THR A 18 29.88 7.92 3.18
CA THR A 18 30.72 8.97 3.77
C THR A 18 31.12 9.93 2.67
N ALA A 19 30.67 11.18 2.76
CA ALA A 19 31.28 12.28 2.03
C ALA A 19 31.18 13.53 2.92
N SER A 20 32.32 13.92 3.48
CA SER A 20 32.49 15.25 4.05
C SER A 20 32.46 16.25 2.90
N LEU A 21 31.41 17.05 2.84
CA LEU A 21 31.42 18.29 2.04
C LEU A 21 30.79 19.39 2.88
N THR A 22 31.51 20.47 3.05
CA THR A 22 30.93 21.78 3.35
C THR A 22 30.09 22.18 2.14
N ALA A 23 28.87 21.62 2.06
CA ALA A 23 27.93 21.99 1.04
C ALA A 23 27.29 23.30 1.47
N GLN A 24 27.53 24.34 0.73
CA GLN A 24 26.68 25.50 0.69
C GLN A 24 25.26 24.98 0.43
N GLU A 25 24.37 25.04 1.43
CA GLU A 25 22.99 24.52 1.30
C GLU A 25 22.36 25.19 0.08
N LYS A 26 22.05 24.39 -0.91
CA LYS A 26 21.35 24.90 -2.10
C LYS A 26 20.00 25.41 -1.63
N PRO A 27 19.61 26.64 -2.01
CA PRO A 27 18.32 27.16 -1.63
C PRO A 27 17.22 26.20 -2.08
N PHE A 28 16.25 25.97 -1.18
CA PHE A 28 15.07 25.17 -1.51
C PHE A 28 14.37 25.78 -2.72
N THR A 29 14.11 24.95 -3.74
CA THR A 29 13.49 25.41 -4.98
C THR A 29 12.27 24.55 -5.31
N LEU A 30 11.25 25.19 -5.88
CA LEU A 30 10.09 24.54 -6.49
C LEU A 30 10.11 24.84 -7.98
N ASN A 31 10.13 23.80 -8.80
CA ASN A 31 10.21 23.93 -10.26
C ASN A 31 11.35 24.89 -10.71
N GLY A 32 12.51 24.78 -10.05
CA GLY A 32 13.71 25.60 -10.33
C GLY A 32 13.66 27.04 -9.84
N LYS A 33 12.58 27.49 -9.18
CA LYS A 33 12.47 28.81 -8.60
C LYS A 33 12.74 28.77 -7.10
N PRO A 34 13.54 29.72 -6.55
CA PRO A 34 13.76 29.80 -5.11
C PRO A 34 12.44 29.98 -4.35
N VAL A 35 12.28 29.27 -3.25
CA VAL A 35 11.16 29.42 -2.35
C VAL A 35 11.48 30.48 -1.29
N PRO A 36 10.59 31.43 -0.96
CA PRO A 36 10.83 32.41 0.09
C PRO A 36 10.97 31.74 1.46
N HIS A 37 11.72 32.35 2.38
CA HIS A 37 11.89 31.83 3.74
C HIS A 37 10.58 31.67 4.50
N VAL A 38 9.61 32.56 4.28
CA VAL A 38 8.23 32.44 4.79
C VAL A 38 7.34 32.05 3.63
N VAL A 39 6.70 30.90 3.73
CA VAL A 39 5.82 30.34 2.67
C VAL A 39 4.35 30.64 2.89
N ALA A 40 3.97 30.93 4.14
CA ALA A 40 2.64 31.42 4.50
C ALA A 40 2.68 32.17 5.84
N GLU A 41 1.64 32.93 6.10
CA GLU A 41 1.36 33.56 7.39
C GLU A 41 -0.07 33.26 7.83
N VAL A 42 -0.25 32.87 9.09
CA VAL A 42 -1.54 32.49 9.67
C VAL A 42 -1.79 33.33 10.91
N ASN A 43 -2.70 34.30 10.84
CA ASN A 43 -3.00 35.25 11.93
C ASN A 43 -1.74 35.96 12.47
N GLY A 44 -0.83 36.35 11.58
CA GLY A 44 0.43 37.00 11.94
C GLY A 44 1.56 36.03 12.37
N VAL A 45 1.34 34.71 12.36
CA VAL A 45 2.37 33.71 12.66
C VAL A 45 2.95 33.21 11.34
N PRO A 46 4.27 33.43 11.09
CA PRO A 46 4.92 32.97 9.87
C PRO A 46 5.15 31.45 9.89
N LEU A 47 4.94 30.80 8.73
CA LEU A 47 5.32 29.44 8.44
C LEU A 47 6.57 29.44 7.56
N GLY A 48 7.64 28.88 8.04
CA GLY A 48 8.93 28.82 7.33
C GLY A 48 8.94 27.78 6.22
N SER A 49 9.82 28.00 5.26
CA SER A 49 9.99 27.10 4.10
C SER A 49 10.48 25.69 4.47
N GLU A 50 11.16 25.55 5.62
CA GLU A 50 11.66 24.28 6.15
C GLU A 50 10.54 23.26 6.43
N ILE A 51 9.33 23.72 6.74
CA ILE A 51 8.16 22.85 6.91
C ILE A 51 7.76 22.23 5.57
N LEU A 52 7.69 23.07 4.54
CA LEU A 52 7.31 22.64 3.19
C LEU A 52 8.39 21.76 2.55
N GLU A 53 9.66 22.13 2.71
CA GLU A 53 10.80 21.39 2.21
C GLU A 53 10.82 19.95 2.76
N ARG A 54 10.67 19.81 4.06
CA ARG A 54 10.62 18.52 4.74
C ARG A 54 9.42 17.67 4.29
N ASP A 55 8.24 18.26 4.22
CA ASP A 55 7.03 17.53 3.86
C ASP A 55 7.07 17.13 2.37
N LEU A 56 7.62 17.97 1.50
CA LEU A 56 7.84 17.65 0.09
C LEU A 56 8.93 16.58 -0.11
N PHE A 57 10.02 16.64 0.67
CA PHE A 57 11.05 15.61 0.68
C PHE A 57 10.44 14.23 1.03
N ALA A 58 9.65 14.16 2.10
CA ALA A 58 8.97 12.93 2.51
C ALA A 58 8.02 12.41 1.42
N PHE A 59 7.27 13.31 0.77
CA PHE A 59 6.36 12.94 -0.33
C PHE A 59 7.13 12.41 -1.55
N ARG A 60 8.22 13.07 -1.94
CA ARG A 60 9.09 12.63 -3.06
C ARG A 60 9.69 11.26 -2.78
N PHE A 61 10.19 11.05 -1.56
CA PHE A 61 10.77 9.78 -1.14
C PHE A 61 9.74 8.65 -1.23
N GLN A 62 8.55 8.84 -0.69
CA GLN A 62 7.46 7.84 -0.74
C GLN A 62 7.03 7.56 -2.18
N SER A 63 6.88 8.59 -3.01
CA SER A 63 6.52 8.44 -4.43
C SER A 63 7.54 7.59 -5.18
N LYS A 64 8.84 7.83 -4.95
CA LYS A 64 9.93 7.06 -5.55
C LYS A 64 9.90 5.59 -5.13
N GLN A 65 9.61 5.29 -3.86
CA GLN A 65 9.45 3.91 -3.38
C GLN A 65 8.28 3.17 -4.06
N MET A 66 7.24 3.92 -4.45
CA MET A 66 6.10 3.39 -5.20
C MET A 66 6.32 3.36 -6.73
N GLY A 67 7.53 3.67 -7.20
CA GLY A 67 7.85 3.75 -8.64
C GLY A 67 7.21 4.93 -9.36
N ARG A 68 6.63 5.90 -8.62
CA ARG A 68 6.00 7.09 -9.20
C ARG A 68 7.02 8.19 -9.43
N VAL A 69 7.08 8.70 -10.65
CA VAL A 69 7.84 9.89 -11.02
C VAL A 69 6.92 11.11 -10.93
N ILE A 70 7.30 12.11 -10.10
CA ILE A 70 6.57 13.37 -9.97
C ILE A 70 7.03 14.29 -11.10
N LYS A 71 6.10 14.82 -11.88
CA LYS A 71 6.40 15.82 -12.91
C LYS A 71 6.57 17.21 -12.30
N PRO A 72 7.37 18.10 -12.93
CA PRO A 72 7.62 19.45 -12.40
C PRO A 72 6.35 20.29 -12.17
N ASP A 73 5.35 20.16 -13.03
CA ASP A 73 4.06 20.86 -12.92
C ASP A 73 3.18 20.29 -11.79
N GLU A 74 3.26 18.98 -11.52
CA GLU A 74 2.59 18.35 -10.38
C GLU A 74 3.19 18.83 -9.04
N GLU A 75 4.48 19.12 -9.01
CA GLU A 75 5.20 19.46 -7.79
C GLU A 75 4.68 20.73 -7.12
N ILE A 76 4.35 21.77 -7.89
CA ILE A 76 3.76 23.01 -7.36
C ILE A 76 2.38 22.72 -6.74
N THR A 77 1.58 21.90 -7.39
CA THR A 77 0.26 21.50 -6.87
C THR A 77 0.39 20.74 -5.56
N ILE A 78 1.32 19.78 -5.52
CA ILE A 78 1.63 19.01 -4.30
C ILE A 78 2.12 19.95 -3.19
N ALA A 79 3.04 20.87 -3.49
CA ALA A 79 3.54 21.84 -2.52
C ALA A 79 2.42 22.71 -1.91
N ARG A 80 1.47 23.15 -2.72
CA ARG A 80 0.31 23.93 -2.26
C ARG A 80 -0.61 23.10 -1.36
N GLU A 81 -0.86 21.85 -1.70
CA GLU A 81 -1.66 20.96 -0.83
C GLU A 81 -0.95 20.67 0.50
N LEU A 82 0.38 20.44 0.48
CA LEU A 82 1.16 20.28 1.71
C LEU A 82 1.14 21.54 2.57
N LEU A 83 1.24 22.73 1.92
CA LEU A 83 1.17 23.99 2.63
C LEU A 83 -0.23 24.23 3.23
N LYS A 84 -1.29 23.86 2.53
CA LYS A 84 -2.67 23.91 3.07
C LYS A 84 -2.80 23.03 4.33
N VAL A 85 -2.19 21.86 4.35
CA VAL A 85 -2.15 21.00 5.54
C VAL A 85 -1.35 21.66 6.66
N ALA A 86 -0.20 22.29 6.36
CA ALA A 86 0.61 23.00 7.35
C ALA A 86 -0.13 24.19 7.96
N VAL A 87 -0.84 24.97 7.14
CA VAL A 87 -1.74 26.05 7.59
C VAL A 87 -2.84 25.52 8.51
N GLY A 88 -3.49 24.43 8.13
CA GLY A 88 -4.50 23.77 8.96
C GLY A 88 -3.97 23.36 10.33
N ARG A 89 -2.76 22.75 10.39
CA ARG A 89 -2.10 22.40 11.64
C ARG A 89 -1.79 23.62 12.51
N GLU A 90 -1.36 24.72 11.89
CA GLU A 90 -1.10 25.97 12.63
C GLU A 90 -2.40 26.53 13.26
N LEU A 91 -3.49 26.54 12.49
CA LEU A 91 -4.81 26.96 13.00
C LEU A 91 -5.27 26.10 14.20
N VAL A 92 -5.05 24.80 14.14
CA VAL A 92 -5.35 23.86 15.23
C VAL A 92 -4.53 24.19 16.49
N VAL A 93 -3.24 24.44 16.33
CA VAL A 93 -2.35 24.82 17.43
C VAL A 93 -2.77 26.16 18.06
N GLN A 94 -3.05 27.17 17.25
CA GLN A 94 -3.53 28.46 17.72
C GLN A 94 -4.86 28.31 18.47
N LYS A 95 -5.78 27.51 17.94
CA LYS A 95 -7.05 27.23 18.58
C LYS A 95 -6.88 26.50 19.91
N ALA A 96 -6.02 25.48 19.96
CA ALA A 96 -5.70 24.78 21.21
C ALA A 96 -5.16 25.74 22.28
N LYS A 97 -4.20 26.60 21.91
CA LYS A 97 -3.66 27.63 22.80
C LYS A 97 -4.75 28.61 23.27
N SER A 98 -5.64 29.05 22.37
CA SER A 98 -6.74 29.96 22.72
C SER A 98 -7.75 29.35 23.71
N LEU A 99 -7.85 28.03 23.75
CA LEU A 99 -8.67 27.26 24.71
C LEU A 99 -7.92 26.91 26.00
N GLY A 100 -6.71 27.43 26.20
CA GLY A 100 -5.89 27.15 27.37
C GLY A 100 -5.39 25.70 27.43
N ILE A 101 -5.31 25.01 26.30
CA ILE A 101 -4.77 23.65 26.23
C ILE A 101 -3.25 23.75 26.37
N THR A 102 -2.70 23.09 27.38
CA THR A 102 -1.27 22.99 27.62
C THR A 102 -0.83 21.55 27.66
N ILE A 103 0.36 21.28 27.16
CA ILE A 103 0.96 19.95 27.16
C ILE A 103 2.13 19.96 28.16
N ASN A 104 2.13 19.01 29.09
CA ASN A 104 3.20 18.81 30.05
C ASN A 104 4.46 18.31 29.31
N GLU A 105 5.63 18.88 29.68
CA GLU A 105 6.92 18.52 29.09
C GLU A 105 7.29 17.04 29.34
N GLU A 106 6.90 16.48 30.47
CA GLU A 106 7.06 15.05 30.78
C GLU A 106 6.35 14.16 29.68
N LYS A 107 5.17 14.59 29.21
CA LYS A 107 4.44 13.88 28.16
C LYS A 107 5.16 13.95 26.81
N ILE A 108 5.81 15.09 26.53
CA ILE A 108 6.62 15.27 25.33
C ILE A 108 7.85 14.36 25.38
N ASN A 109 8.57 14.37 26.54
CA ASN A 109 9.77 13.56 26.73
C ASN A 109 9.45 12.06 26.65
N ARG A 110 8.35 11.61 27.23
CA ARG A 110 7.87 10.22 27.14
C ARG A 110 7.58 9.79 25.69
N GLN A 111 7.00 10.68 24.89
CA GLN A 111 6.80 10.40 23.47
C GLN A 111 8.11 10.38 22.67
N LEU A 112 9.07 11.24 23.03
CA LEU A 112 10.40 11.22 22.45
C LEU A 112 11.12 9.90 22.75
N GLU A 113 11.12 9.46 24.01
CA GLU A 113 11.66 8.16 24.44
C GLU A 113 11.00 7.01 23.68
N ASN A 114 9.67 6.97 23.58
CA ASN A 114 8.95 5.94 22.81
C ASN A 114 9.34 5.91 21.32
N ILE A 115 9.74 7.05 20.75
CA ILE A 115 10.22 7.10 19.37
C ILE A 115 11.66 6.59 19.30
N GLU A 116 12.51 7.00 20.23
CA GLU A 116 13.91 6.59 20.29
C GLU A 116 14.06 5.08 20.52
N ASP A 117 13.24 4.50 21.41
CA ASP A 117 13.19 3.06 21.71
C ASP A 117 12.86 2.16 20.50
N GLN A 118 12.37 2.76 19.40
CA GLN A 118 12.14 2.03 18.15
C GLN A 118 13.44 1.82 17.36
N PHE A 119 14.53 2.44 17.76
CA PHE A 119 15.83 2.30 17.13
C PHE A 119 16.74 1.38 17.96
N PRO A 120 17.66 0.66 17.31
CA PRO A 120 18.59 -0.22 18.02
C PRO A 120 19.50 0.51 19.02
N ASP A 121 19.79 1.78 18.75
CA ASP A 121 20.64 2.62 19.59
C ASP A 121 20.42 4.13 19.30
N HIS A 122 20.85 4.98 20.22
CA HIS A 122 20.78 6.45 20.12
C HIS A 122 21.46 7.00 18.86
N LYS A 123 22.58 6.39 18.44
CA LYS A 123 23.31 6.86 17.24
C LYS A 123 22.48 6.66 15.97
N ARG A 124 21.78 5.52 15.85
CA ARG A 124 20.88 5.25 14.71
C ARG A 124 19.66 6.16 14.74
N PHE A 125 19.12 6.45 15.90
CA PHE A 125 18.08 7.45 16.07
C PHE A 125 18.52 8.84 15.57
N LEU A 126 19.70 9.33 16.02
CA LEU A 126 20.24 10.61 15.56
C LEU A 126 20.52 10.62 14.05
N THR A 127 21.02 9.50 13.50
CA THR A 127 21.27 9.37 12.05
C THR A 127 19.96 9.47 11.27
N ALA A 128 18.88 8.85 11.76
CA ALA A 128 17.56 8.91 11.13
C ALA A 128 16.96 10.34 11.20
N LEU A 129 17.16 11.06 12.30
CA LEU A 129 16.77 12.47 12.40
C LEU A 129 17.54 13.34 11.41
N ALA A 130 18.87 13.19 11.37
CA ALA A 130 19.72 13.93 10.44
C ALA A 130 19.34 13.68 8.97
N PHE A 131 19.01 12.44 8.60
CA PHE A 131 18.50 12.11 7.27
C PHE A 131 17.22 12.87 6.91
N GLN A 132 16.39 13.16 7.89
CA GLN A 132 15.16 13.96 7.72
C GLN A 132 15.39 15.47 7.93
N HIS A 133 16.64 15.93 8.00
CA HIS A 133 16.97 17.33 8.33
C HIS A 133 16.30 17.83 9.60
N MET A 134 16.18 16.96 10.62
CA MET A 134 15.48 17.23 11.88
C MET A 134 16.41 17.16 13.08
N SER A 135 16.31 18.15 13.96
CA SER A 135 16.96 18.11 15.28
C SER A 135 16.03 17.50 16.34
N ILE A 136 16.59 17.10 17.49
CA ILE A 136 15.79 16.66 18.65
C ILE A 136 14.81 17.77 19.08
N ALA A 137 15.23 19.03 19.04
CA ALA A 137 14.37 20.18 19.40
C ALA A 137 13.19 20.30 18.40
N ALA A 138 13.44 20.17 17.11
CA ALA A 138 12.38 20.15 16.08
C ALA A 138 11.44 18.95 16.24
N LEU A 139 11.96 17.77 16.63
CA LEU A 139 11.12 16.62 16.93
C LEU A 139 10.26 16.85 18.18
N LYS A 140 10.80 17.43 19.24
CA LYS A 140 10.02 17.78 20.45
C LYS A 140 8.91 18.78 20.12
N GLU A 141 9.18 19.80 19.33
CA GLU A 141 8.14 20.74 18.88
C GLU A 141 7.07 20.04 18.04
N LYS A 142 7.45 19.15 17.13
CA LYS A 142 6.50 18.35 16.36
C LYS A 142 5.62 17.48 17.28
N ILE A 143 6.22 16.82 18.28
CA ILE A 143 5.49 16.03 19.29
C ILE A 143 4.53 16.93 20.07
N HIS A 144 4.98 18.10 20.54
CA HIS A 144 4.16 19.05 21.25
C HIS A 144 2.93 19.47 20.43
N ARG A 145 3.12 19.83 19.16
CA ARG A 145 2.04 20.21 18.24
C ARG A 145 1.05 19.06 18.01
N THR A 146 1.55 17.85 17.85
CA THR A 146 0.70 16.65 17.71
C THR A 146 -0.13 16.40 18.97
N LEU A 147 0.46 16.54 20.16
CA LEU A 147 -0.27 16.37 21.40
C LEU A 147 -1.31 17.46 21.65
N LEU A 148 -1.07 18.70 21.19
CA LEU A 148 -2.07 19.77 21.20
C LEU A 148 -3.25 19.45 20.27
N GLU A 149 -2.97 18.93 19.08
CA GLU A 149 -4.00 18.48 18.13
C GLU A 149 -4.84 17.35 18.74
N ASP A 150 -4.20 16.32 19.28
CA ASP A 150 -4.87 15.19 19.93
C ASP A 150 -5.78 15.65 21.08
N GLU A 151 -5.31 16.57 21.90
CA GLU A 151 -6.09 17.10 23.01
C GLU A 151 -7.25 17.98 22.54
N LEU A 152 -7.04 18.78 21.49
CA LEU A 152 -8.12 19.55 20.86
C LEU A 152 -9.17 18.59 20.28
N MET A 153 -8.75 17.55 19.56
CA MET A 153 -9.66 16.53 19.01
C MET A 153 -10.48 15.87 20.12
N ARG A 154 -9.83 15.52 21.24
CA ARG A 154 -10.48 14.90 22.40
C ARG A 154 -11.54 15.82 23.03
N ARG A 155 -11.28 17.13 23.10
CA ARG A 155 -12.20 18.11 23.72
C ARG A 155 -13.32 18.57 22.80
N GLU A 156 -12.99 18.88 21.55
CA GLU A 156 -13.88 19.57 20.64
C GLU A 156 -14.57 18.68 19.63
N ILE A 157 -13.96 17.53 19.28
CA ILE A 157 -14.45 16.66 18.22
C ILE A 157 -15.04 15.37 18.80
N ALA A 158 -14.31 14.66 19.65
CA ALA A 158 -14.74 13.37 20.14
C ALA A 158 -16.16 13.38 20.79
N PRO A 159 -16.57 14.41 21.56
CA PRO A 159 -17.91 14.45 22.12
C PRO A 159 -19.05 14.60 21.09
N LYS A 160 -18.72 14.99 19.86
CA LYS A 160 -19.66 15.17 18.75
C LYS A 160 -19.71 14.00 17.79
N VAL A 161 -18.83 13.02 18.00
CA VAL A 161 -18.80 11.80 17.20
C VAL A 161 -19.75 10.79 17.83
N ASP A 162 -20.83 10.54 17.15
CA ASP A 162 -21.80 9.50 17.51
C ASP A 162 -21.97 8.54 16.34
N VAL A 163 -21.95 7.24 16.63
CA VAL A 163 -22.21 6.16 15.67
C VAL A 163 -23.15 5.18 16.33
N SER A 164 -24.37 5.15 15.84
CA SER A 164 -25.42 4.24 16.33
C SER A 164 -25.27 2.81 15.79
N ASP A 165 -25.95 1.89 16.42
CA ASP A 165 -26.11 0.52 15.89
C ASP A 165 -26.85 0.53 14.55
N GLU A 166 -27.77 1.47 14.34
CA GLU A 166 -28.46 1.66 13.07
C GLU A 166 -27.51 2.10 11.96
N ASP A 167 -26.60 3.06 12.24
CA ASP A 167 -25.55 3.47 11.29
C ASP A 167 -24.68 2.28 10.86
N THR A 168 -24.26 1.45 11.82
CA THR A 168 -23.43 0.27 11.54
C THR A 168 -24.19 -0.77 10.70
N LYS A 169 -25.45 -0.99 11.02
CA LYS A 169 -26.29 -1.92 10.26
C LYS A 169 -26.55 -1.42 8.85
N LYS A 170 -26.85 -0.13 8.71
CA LYS A 170 -27.02 0.52 7.39
C LYS A 170 -25.75 0.40 6.55
N TYR A 171 -24.57 0.70 7.12
CA TYR A 171 -23.32 0.56 6.41
C TYR A 171 -23.08 -0.87 5.92
N TYR A 172 -23.35 -1.87 6.77
CA TYR A 172 -23.27 -3.28 6.40
C TYR A 172 -24.19 -3.62 5.23
N ASP A 173 -25.45 -3.20 5.30
CA ASP A 173 -26.46 -3.51 4.29
C ASP A 173 -26.15 -2.83 2.94
N ASP A 174 -25.68 -1.58 2.98
CA ASP A 174 -25.28 -0.82 1.80
C ASP A 174 -23.97 -1.35 1.17
N ASN A 175 -23.18 -2.12 1.93
CA ASN A 175 -21.85 -2.57 1.50
C ASN A 175 -21.69 -4.11 1.57
N LYS A 176 -22.75 -4.89 1.42
CA LYS A 176 -22.71 -6.37 1.54
C LYS A 176 -21.63 -7.05 0.73
N ALA A 177 -21.33 -6.52 -0.46
CA ALA A 177 -20.25 -7.03 -1.29
C ALA A 177 -18.87 -7.02 -0.61
N ARG A 178 -18.60 -6.03 0.27
CA ARG A 178 -17.36 -5.94 1.04
C ARG A 178 -17.27 -6.96 2.17
N PHE A 179 -18.40 -7.49 2.59
CA PHE A 179 -18.52 -8.49 3.65
C PHE A 179 -18.82 -9.89 3.09
N THR A 180 -18.74 -10.05 1.78
CA THR A 180 -18.93 -11.34 1.13
C THR A 180 -17.57 -11.93 0.77
N LYS A 181 -17.23 -13.08 1.35
CA LYS A 181 -16.10 -13.89 0.90
C LYS A 181 -16.40 -14.34 -0.52
N PRO A 182 -15.46 -14.17 -1.47
CA PRO A 182 -15.69 -14.57 -2.85
C PRO A 182 -15.83 -16.11 -2.96
N VAL A 183 -16.35 -16.56 -4.10
CA VAL A 183 -16.24 -17.97 -4.49
C VAL A 183 -14.78 -18.33 -4.66
N LEU A 184 -14.36 -19.45 -4.06
CA LEU A 184 -13.05 -20.03 -4.26
C LEU A 184 -13.18 -21.40 -4.91
N TYR A 185 -12.18 -21.77 -5.67
CA TYR A 185 -12.09 -23.02 -6.40
C TYR A 185 -10.87 -23.77 -5.89
N ARG A 186 -11.09 -24.95 -5.32
CA ARG A 186 -10.00 -25.84 -4.94
C ARG A 186 -9.58 -26.62 -6.16
N VAL A 187 -8.37 -26.39 -6.61
CA VAL A 187 -7.91 -26.93 -7.88
C VAL A 187 -6.54 -27.59 -7.76
N SER A 188 -6.37 -28.58 -8.62
CA SER A 188 -5.09 -29.19 -8.91
C SER A 188 -4.74 -29.00 -10.38
N HIS A 189 -3.47 -29.01 -10.74
CA HIS A 189 -3.04 -28.95 -12.13
C HIS A 189 -1.91 -29.90 -12.48
N ILE A 190 -1.80 -30.21 -13.77
CA ILE A 190 -0.60 -30.76 -14.39
C ILE A 190 -0.07 -29.69 -15.32
N HIS A 191 1.18 -29.32 -15.17
CA HIS A 191 1.84 -28.30 -15.96
C HIS A 191 3.02 -28.87 -16.74
N ILE A 192 3.10 -28.54 -18.03
CA ILE A 192 4.27 -28.77 -18.88
C ILE A 192 4.78 -27.42 -19.34
N ALA A 193 6.00 -27.10 -18.94
CA ALA A 193 6.60 -25.80 -19.19
C ALA A 193 6.98 -25.62 -20.68
N THR A 194 6.90 -24.38 -21.12
CA THR A 194 7.47 -23.96 -22.41
C THR A 194 8.40 -22.77 -22.19
N VAL A 195 9.29 -22.53 -23.11
CA VAL A 195 10.19 -21.37 -23.11
C VAL A 195 9.82 -20.43 -24.23
N LYS A 196 9.85 -19.12 -23.97
CA LYS A 196 9.79 -18.12 -25.02
C LYS A 196 11.22 -17.73 -25.40
N ALA A 197 11.49 -17.61 -26.70
CA ALA A 197 12.75 -17.02 -27.15
C ALA A 197 12.87 -15.60 -26.55
N SER A 198 13.95 -15.32 -25.83
CA SER A 198 14.28 -13.95 -25.46
C SER A 198 14.67 -13.20 -26.73
N GLY A 199 14.09 -12.01 -26.94
CA GLY A 199 14.36 -11.17 -28.11
C GLY A 199 15.78 -10.58 -28.18
N ASP A 200 16.67 -10.95 -27.25
CA ASP A 200 18.00 -10.33 -27.04
C ASP A 200 19.13 -10.98 -27.86
N ALA A 201 18.81 -11.77 -28.91
CA ALA A 201 19.83 -12.32 -29.77
C ALA A 201 20.46 -11.21 -30.63
N GLU A 202 21.78 -11.06 -30.56
CA GLU A 202 22.55 -10.00 -31.19
C GLU A 202 22.57 -10.09 -32.74
N ASP A 203 22.26 -11.27 -33.31
CA ASP A 203 22.24 -11.48 -34.76
C ASP A 203 21.02 -12.30 -35.23
N GLU A 204 20.72 -12.17 -36.54
CA GLU A 204 19.55 -12.82 -37.17
C GLU A 204 19.65 -14.35 -37.16
N ALA A 205 20.86 -14.91 -37.26
CA ALA A 205 21.02 -16.36 -37.28
C ALA A 205 20.75 -16.97 -35.91
N SER A 206 21.23 -16.34 -34.86
CA SER A 206 20.96 -16.69 -33.45
C SER A 206 19.47 -16.57 -33.14
N ARG A 207 18.79 -15.52 -33.62
CA ARG A 207 17.34 -15.35 -33.46
C ARG A 207 16.55 -16.48 -34.15
N LYS A 208 16.85 -16.80 -35.41
CA LYS A 208 16.21 -17.90 -36.15
C LYS A 208 16.45 -19.25 -35.49
N LYS A 209 17.64 -19.47 -34.91
CA LYS A 209 17.94 -20.70 -34.18
C LYS A 209 17.13 -20.77 -32.88
N ALA A 210 17.03 -19.68 -32.12
CA ALA A 210 16.21 -19.59 -30.92
C ALA A 210 14.72 -19.82 -31.21
N GLU A 211 14.18 -19.21 -32.27
CA GLU A 211 12.81 -19.40 -32.71
C GLU A 211 12.51 -20.86 -33.05
N ARG A 212 13.41 -21.55 -33.81
CA ARG A 212 13.27 -22.97 -34.13
C ARG A 212 13.27 -23.84 -32.88
N LEU A 213 14.19 -23.59 -31.94
CA LEU A 213 14.29 -24.34 -30.71
C LEU A 213 13.02 -24.16 -29.86
N THR A 214 12.55 -22.90 -29.72
CA THR A 214 11.30 -22.58 -29.01
C THR A 214 10.13 -23.35 -29.61
N LYS A 215 10.03 -23.35 -30.92
CA LYS A 215 8.94 -24.07 -31.64
C LYS A 215 9.01 -25.59 -31.39
N MET A 216 10.19 -26.19 -31.42
CA MET A 216 10.38 -27.61 -31.11
C MET A 216 9.97 -27.94 -29.70
N ILE A 217 10.38 -27.12 -28.73
CA ILE A 217 10.01 -27.28 -27.29
C ILE A 217 8.50 -27.15 -27.12
N ASP A 218 7.87 -26.19 -27.77
CA ASP A 218 6.42 -25.98 -27.71
C ASP A 218 5.65 -27.19 -28.31
N GLU A 219 6.09 -27.69 -29.44
CA GLU A 219 5.50 -28.89 -30.09
C GLU A 219 5.63 -30.13 -29.19
N GLU A 220 6.82 -30.37 -28.60
CA GLU A 220 7.06 -31.45 -27.66
C GLU A 220 6.20 -31.34 -26.40
N ALA A 221 6.13 -30.15 -25.82
CA ALA A 221 5.31 -29.88 -24.65
C ALA A 221 3.82 -30.13 -24.94
N LYS A 222 3.36 -29.70 -26.12
CA LYS A 222 1.98 -29.90 -26.57
C LYS A 222 1.66 -31.39 -26.79
N GLU A 223 2.56 -32.14 -27.37
CA GLU A 223 2.39 -33.60 -27.53
C GLU A 223 2.34 -34.28 -26.17
N LYS A 224 3.25 -33.92 -25.28
CA LYS A 224 3.33 -34.48 -23.94
C LYS A 224 2.05 -34.20 -23.13
N ILE A 225 1.57 -32.95 -23.09
CA ILE A 225 0.34 -32.63 -22.34
C ILE A 225 -0.89 -33.33 -22.96
N ASN A 226 -1.00 -33.45 -24.29
CA ASN A 226 -2.09 -34.17 -24.90
C ASN A 226 -2.05 -35.68 -24.60
N SER A 227 -0.87 -36.26 -24.50
CA SER A 227 -0.73 -37.67 -24.07
C SER A 227 -1.20 -37.87 -22.62
N ILE A 228 -0.92 -36.90 -21.75
CA ILE A 228 -1.37 -36.90 -20.35
C ILE A 228 -2.89 -36.70 -20.29
N LEU A 229 -3.46 -35.78 -21.09
CA LEU A 229 -4.92 -35.58 -21.15
C LEU A 229 -5.64 -36.86 -21.47
N LYS A 230 -5.16 -37.65 -22.47
CA LYS A 230 -5.76 -38.94 -22.80
C LYS A 230 -5.77 -39.93 -21.64
N LYS A 231 -4.75 -39.88 -20.76
CA LYS A 231 -4.70 -40.71 -19.55
C LYS A 231 -5.69 -40.25 -18.50
N VAL A 232 -5.83 -38.92 -18.32
CA VAL A 232 -6.86 -38.32 -17.47
C VAL A 232 -8.26 -38.74 -17.96
N GLU A 233 -8.53 -38.61 -19.26
CA GLU A 233 -9.80 -39.01 -19.88
C GLU A 233 -10.06 -40.51 -19.78
N ALA A 234 -9.01 -41.33 -19.74
CA ALA A 234 -9.11 -42.78 -19.50
C ALA A 234 -9.36 -43.14 -18.03
N GLY A 235 -9.42 -42.15 -17.11
CA GLY A 235 -9.70 -42.34 -15.69
C GLY A 235 -8.49 -42.70 -14.86
N GLU A 236 -7.26 -42.51 -15.35
CA GLU A 236 -6.06 -42.62 -14.51
C GLU A 236 -6.08 -41.55 -13.42
N ASP A 237 -5.55 -41.87 -12.22
CA ASP A 237 -5.54 -40.98 -11.07
C ASP A 237 -4.77 -39.68 -11.36
N PHE A 238 -5.46 -38.56 -11.26
CA PHE A 238 -4.92 -37.24 -11.61
C PHE A 238 -3.71 -36.88 -10.75
N ALA A 239 -3.74 -37.18 -9.45
CA ALA A 239 -2.65 -36.85 -8.53
C ALA A 239 -1.39 -37.67 -8.83
N GLN A 240 -1.55 -38.95 -9.24
CA GLN A 240 -0.43 -39.78 -9.67
C GLN A 240 0.15 -39.28 -11.00
N LEU A 241 -0.72 -38.87 -11.93
CA LEU A 241 -0.26 -38.28 -13.19
C LEU A 241 0.48 -36.95 -12.94
N ALA A 242 0.00 -36.11 -12.04
CA ALA A 242 0.67 -34.88 -11.66
C ALA A 242 2.06 -35.15 -11.05
N LYS A 243 2.16 -36.07 -10.09
CA LYS A 243 3.45 -36.48 -9.49
C LYS A 243 4.45 -36.96 -10.51
N ARG A 244 3.97 -37.71 -11.49
CA ARG A 244 4.82 -38.36 -12.50
C ARG A 244 5.22 -37.43 -13.64
N PHE A 245 4.36 -36.52 -14.05
CA PHE A 245 4.53 -35.80 -15.31
C PHE A 245 4.53 -34.27 -15.18
N SER A 246 4.00 -33.70 -14.10
CA SER A 246 3.99 -32.24 -13.92
C SER A 246 5.42 -31.70 -13.75
N GLU A 247 5.68 -30.58 -14.38
CA GLU A 247 6.93 -29.84 -14.28
C GLU A 247 6.83 -28.66 -13.30
N ASP A 248 5.65 -28.49 -12.66
CA ASP A 248 5.52 -27.54 -11.55
C ASP A 248 6.06 -28.17 -10.26
N GLU A 249 7.28 -27.79 -9.89
CA GLU A 249 7.97 -28.33 -8.70
C GLU A 249 7.23 -27.99 -7.40
N ALA A 250 6.49 -26.87 -7.37
CA ALA A 250 5.80 -26.42 -6.17
C ALA A 250 4.61 -27.31 -5.79
N SER A 251 3.86 -27.81 -6.78
CA SER A 251 2.64 -28.60 -6.55
C SER A 251 2.76 -30.08 -6.91
N ARG A 252 3.75 -30.45 -7.71
CA ARG A 252 3.91 -31.82 -8.23
C ARG A 252 3.83 -32.89 -7.15
N GLU A 253 4.61 -32.74 -6.08
CA GLU A 253 4.69 -33.74 -5.01
C GLU A 253 3.39 -33.84 -4.19
N GLU A 254 2.57 -32.79 -4.23
CA GLU A 254 1.23 -32.75 -3.63
C GLU A 254 0.12 -33.16 -4.62
N GLY A 255 0.49 -33.84 -5.72
CA GLY A 255 -0.47 -34.28 -6.74
C GLY A 255 -1.00 -33.15 -7.60
N GLY A 256 -0.25 -32.07 -7.73
CA GLY A 256 -0.59 -30.88 -8.52
C GLY A 256 -1.47 -29.87 -7.80
N ARG A 257 -1.67 -29.98 -6.49
CA ARG A 257 -2.57 -29.15 -5.71
C ARG A 257 -2.11 -27.70 -5.66
N LEU A 258 -2.96 -26.76 -6.15
CA LEU A 258 -2.72 -25.32 -6.12
C LEU A 258 -3.39 -24.62 -4.92
N GLY A 259 -4.30 -25.32 -4.23
CA GLY A 259 -5.09 -24.77 -3.12
C GLY A 259 -6.38 -24.10 -3.57
N ASP A 260 -6.85 -23.17 -2.74
CA ASP A 260 -8.12 -22.47 -2.96
C ASP A 260 -7.86 -21.15 -3.70
N LEU A 261 -8.29 -21.06 -4.95
CA LEU A 261 -8.00 -19.95 -5.84
C LEU A 261 -9.26 -19.13 -6.14
N HIS A 262 -9.12 -17.82 -6.25
CA HIS A 262 -10.11 -16.94 -6.86
C HIS A 262 -9.82 -16.80 -8.36
N ALA A 263 -10.86 -16.81 -9.20
CA ALA A 263 -10.69 -16.80 -10.64
C ALA A 263 -9.88 -15.60 -11.17
N ASP A 264 -10.10 -14.41 -10.59
CA ASP A 264 -9.40 -13.18 -11.00
C ASP A 264 -8.00 -13.05 -10.38
N SER A 265 -7.63 -13.92 -9.44
CA SER A 265 -6.33 -13.88 -8.74
C SER A 265 -5.35 -14.93 -9.25
N THR A 266 -5.66 -15.57 -10.37
CA THR A 266 -4.79 -16.57 -11.01
C THR A 266 -4.45 -16.16 -12.44
N ILE A 267 -3.71 -17.01 -13.15
CA ILE A 267 -3.41 -16.83 -14.58
C ILE A 267 -4.75 -16.72 -15.35
N PRO A 268 -4.96 -15.68 -16.18
CA PRO A 268 -6.26 -15.40 -16.80
C PRO A 268 -6.85 -16.58 -17.57
N GLU A 269 -6.01 -17.36 -18.25
CA GLU A 269 -6.42 -18.53 -19.00
C GLU A 269 -6.91 -19.65 -18.07
N ILE A 270 -6.25 -19.84 -16.95
CA ILE A 270 -6.63 -20.79 -15.90
C ILE A 270 -7.93 -20.36 -15.24
N GLY A 271 -8.03 -19.09 -14.82
CA GLY A 271 -9.25 -18.57 -14.18
C GLY A 271 -10.48 -18.70 -15.06
N LYS A 272 -10.36 -18.42 -16.37
CA LYS A 272 -11.45 -18.56 -17.35
C LYS A 272 -11.93 -19.99 -17.53
N GLU A 273 -11.02 -20.96 -17.49
CA GLU A 273 -11.41 -22.37 -17.63
C GLU A 273 -11.92 -22.95 -16.32
N MET A 274 -11.29 -22.58 -15.21
CA MET A 274 -11.67 -23.02 -13.86
C MET A 274 -13.14 -22.80 -13.56
N VAL A 275 -13.69 -21.60 -13.89
CA VAL A 275 -15.10 -21.26 -13.63
C VAL A 275 -16.11 -22.04 -14.49
N LYS A 276 -15.65 -22.71 -15.55
CA LYS A 276 -16.51 -23.53 -16.43
C LYS A 276 -16.59 -24.99 -15.96
N LEU A 277 -15.65 -25.39 -15.10
CA LEU A 277 -15.58 -26.78 -14.64
C LEU A 277 -16.67 -27.03 -13.59
N LYS A 278 -17.13 -28.27 -13.56
CA LYS A 278 -17.95 -28.82 -12.46
C LYS A 278 -16.99 -29.42 -11.43
N GLU A 279 -17.46 -29.57 -10.20
CA GLU A 279 -16.71 -30.29 -9.17
C GLU A 279 -16.32 -31.68 -9.68
N GLU A 280 -15.14 -32.12 -9.32
CA GLU A 280 -14.45 -33.33 -9.80
C GLU A 280 -14.18 -33.36 -11.31
N GLY A 281 -14.49 -32.28 -12.04
CA GLY A 281 -14.26 -32.16 -13.46
C GLY A 281 -12.83 -31.76 -13.81
N THR A 282 -12.40 -32.21 -15.01
CA THR A 282 -11.10 -31.86 -15.59
C THR A 282 -11.27 -30.99 -16.83
N SER A 283 -10.32 -30.10 -17.08
CA SER A 283 -10.27 -29.27 -18.27
C SER A 283 -9.66 -30.05 -19.46
N GLY A 284 -9.83 -29.50 -20.65
CA GLY A 284 -8.92 -29.77 -21.75
C GLY A 284 -7.54 -29.14 -21.52
N VAL A 285 -6.70 -29.18 -22.56
CA VAL A 285 -5.40 -28.49 -22.52
C VAL A 285 -5.61 -26.98 -22.56
N ILE A 286 -5.03 -26.28 -21.59
CA ILE A 286 -5.01 -24.82 -21.48
C ILE A 286 -3.60 -24.35 -21.80
N GLN A 287 -3.48 -23.39 -22.70
CA GLN A 287 -2.21 -22.74 -23.01
C GLN A 287 -2.12 -21.41 -22.27
N SER A 288 -1.00 -21.18 -21.58
CA SER A 288 -0.65 -19.91 -20.93
C SER A 288 0.72 -19.40 -21.38
N GLN A 289 1.14 -18.29 -20.84
CA GLN A 289 2.51 -17.79 -21.09
C GLN A 289 3.61 -18.68 -20.48
N PHE A 290 3.26 -19.58 -19.56
CA PHE A 290 4.20 -20.47 -18.86
C PHE A 290 4.26 -21.87 -19.49
N GLY A 291 3.33 -22.22 -20.37
CA GLY A 291 3.22 -23.52 -21.00
C GLY A 291 1.81 -24.04 -21.05
N TYR A 292 1.67 -25.34 -20.98
CA TYR A 292 0.40 -26.07 -21.10
C TYR A 292 -0.03 -26.62 -19.75
N HIS A 293 -1.34 -26.55 -19.49
CA HIS A 293 -1.94 -27.01 -18.24
C HIS A 293 -3.15 -27.90 -18.50
N ILE A 294 -3.39 -28.85 -17.59
CA ILE A 294 -4.66 -29.53 -17.40
C ILE A 294 -5.08 -29.23 -15.97
N LEU A 295 -6.30 -28.77 -15.76
CA LEU A 295 -6.86 -28.50 -14.43
C LEU A 295 -7.79 -29.64 -14.01
N LYS A 296 -7.83 -29.93 -12.73
CA LYS A 296 -8.89 -30.64 -12.05
C LYS A 296 -9.51 -29.71 -11.01
N LEU A 297 -10.81 -29.53 -11.04
CA LEU A 297 -11.54 -28.84 -10.01
C LEU A 297 -11.97 -29.85 -8.95
N ASP A 298 -11.42 -29.75 -7.76
CA ASP A 298 -11.72 -30.68 -6.66
C ASP A 298 -12.98 -30.25 -5.90
N GLU A 299 -13.17 -28.93 -5.67
CA GLU A 299 -14.29 -28.40 -4.88
C GLU A 299 -14.60 -26.94 -5.27
N ILE A 300 -15.87 -26.55 -5.28
CA ILE A 300 -16.30 -25.15 -5.33
C ILE A 300 -16.67 -24.70 -3.93
N ILE A 301 -15.89 -23.79 -3.36
CA ILE A 301 -16.20 -23.18 -2.06
C ILE A 301 -17.09 -21.96 -2.33
N PRO A 302 -18.39 -22.04 -1.95
CA PRO A 302 -19.34 -21.00 -2.30
C PRO A 302 -19.02 -19.68 -1.62
N SER A 303 -19.45 -18.59 -2.24
CA SER A 303 -19.41 -17.27 -1.61
C SER A 303 -20.18 -17.28 -0.29
N GLN A 304 -19.64 -16.61 0.72
CA GLN A 304 -20.26 -16.54 2.03
C GLN A 304 -20.35 -15.10 2.51
N LEU A 305 -21.56 -14.64 2.79
CA LEU A 305 -21.75 -13.38 3.46
C LEU A 305 -21.34 -13.52 4.94
N ILE A 306 -20.37 -12.73 5.39
CA ILE A 306 -19.95 -12.67 6.79
C ILE A 306 -21.09 -12.04 7.58
N PRO A 307 -21.61 -12.67 8.64
CA PRO A 307 -22.71 -12.14 9.42
C PRO A 307 -22.41 -10.77 10.02
N PHE A 308 -23.42 -9.90 10.10
CA PHE A 308 -23.29 -8.57 10.71
C PHE A 308 -22.70 -8.63 12.13
N SER A 309 -23.08 -9.63 12.91
CA SER A 309 -22.58 -9.83 14.28
C SER A 309 -21.05 -9.96 14.37
N GLU A 310 -20.42 -10.54 13.35
CA GLU A 310 -18.97 -10.70 13.30
C GLU A 310 -18.25 -9.42 12.85
N THR A 311 -18.91 -8.57 12.08
CA THR A 311 -18.32 -7.37 11.48
C THR A 311 -18.72 -6.08 12.20
N LYS A 312 -19.70 -6.11 13.08
CA LYS A 312 -20.29 -4.94 13.75
C LYS A 312 -19.22 -4.05 14.39
N THR A 313 -18.31 -4.64 15.17
CA THR A 313 -17.26 -3.88 15.87
C THR A 313 -16.30 -3.20 14.91
N ASP A 314 -15.92 -3.87 13.84
CA ASP A 314 -15.01 -3.31 12.83
C ASP A 314 -15.67 -2.18 12.06
N ILE A 315 -16.96 -2.33 11.72
CA ILE A 315 -17.77 -1.30 11.08
C ILE A 315 -17.92 -0.10 12.01
N MET A 316 -18.24 -0.32 13.29
CA MET A 316 -18.34 0.74 14.29
C MET A 316 -17.04 1.54 14.36
N ASN A 317 -15.89 0.86 14.47
CA ASN A 317 -14.57 1.49 14.51
C ASN A 317 -14.25 2.25 13.20
N LEU A 318 -14.64 1.72 12.06
CA LEU A 318 -14.48 2.36 10.76
C LEU A 318 -15.30 3.66 10.70
N LEU A 319 -16.59 3.59 11.06
CA LEU A 319 -17.49 4.74 11.03
C LEU A 319 -17.07 5.82 12.03
N LEU A 320 -16.63 5.44 13.24
CA LEU A 320 -16.08 6.38 14.22
C LEU A 320 -14.86 7.12 13.64
N LYS A 321 -13.95 6.40 12.98
CA LYS A 321 -12.80 7.04 12.31
C LYS A 321 -13.21 7.98 11.20
N MET A 322 -14.18 7.57 10.37
CA MET A 322 -14.67 8.40 9.26
C MET A 322 -15.34 9.66 9.79
N LYS A 323 -16.30 9.54 10.70
CA LYS A 323 -17.00 10.70 11.30
C LYS A 323 -16.03 11.62 12.06
N THR A 324 -15.08 11.06 12.79
CA THR A 324 -14.04 11.86 13.49
C THR A 324 -13.23 12.69 12.49
N ARG A 325 -12.77 12.07 11.41
CA ARG A 325 -12.02 12.77 10.35
C ARG A 325 -12.87 13.87 9.73
N ASP A 326 -14.07 13.54 9.29
CA ASP A 326 -14.93 14.46 8.58
C ASP A 326 -15.31 15.68 9.45
N LEU A 327 -15.59 15.45 10.74
CA LEU A 327 -15.85 16.53 11.71
C LEU A 327 -14.60 17.37 11.96
N PHE A 328 -13.42 16.74 12.03
CA PHE A 328 -12.17 17.47 12.22
C PHE A 328 -11.81 18.31 10.99
N GLU A 329 -11.97 17.77 9.79
CA GLU A 329 -11.75 18.52 8.54
C GLU A 329 -12.70 19.72 8.46
N ALA A 330 -13.98 19.53 8.74
CA ALA A 330 -14.96 20.62 8.79
C ALA A 330 -14.63 21.66 9.88
N TYR A 331 -14.11 21.21 11.02
CA TYR A 331 -13.68 22.11 12.10
C TYR A 331 -12.49 22.97 11.65
N VAL A 332 -11.45 22.37 11.05
CA VAL A 332 -10.28 23.08 10.54
C VAL A 332 -10.67 24.06 9.41
N GLU A 333 -11.57 23.65 8.50
CA GLU A 333 -12.11 24.54 7.47
C GLU A 333 -12.84 25.74 8.09
N GLY A 334 -13.63 25.48 9.14
CA GLY A 334 -14.31 26.54 9.89
C GLY A 334 -13.35 27.53 10.58
N LEU A 335 -12.20 27.06 11.06
CA LEU A 335 -11.12 27.91 11.57
C LEU A 335 -10.50 28.74 10.44
N GLY A 336 -10.22 28.11 9.30
CA GLY A 336 -9.64 28.78 8.12
C GLY A 336 -10.50 29.93 7.59
N LYS A 337 -11.83 29.75 7.58
CA LYS A 337 -12.77 30.82 7.15
C LYS A 337 -12.73 32.09 8.03
N LYS A 338 -12.23 31.97 9.27
CA LYS A 338 -12.17 33.07 10.24
C LYS A 338 -10.74 33.63 10.41
N ALA A 339 -9.77 33.00 9.80
CA ALA A 339 -8.37 33.35 9.96
C ALA A 339 -7.89 34.28 8.85
N ASN A 340 -6.90 35.12 9.18
CA ASN A 340 -6.14 35.85 8.16
C ASN A 340 -5.00 34.94 7.69
N ILE A 341 -5.08 34.48 6.44
CA ILE A 341 -4.10 33.56 5.83
C ILE A 341 -3.53 34.23 4.58
N GLN A 342 -2.20 34.34 4.54
CA GLN A 342 -1.47 34.80 3.37
C GLN A 342 -0.53 33.69 2.91
N VAL A 343 -0.47 33.43 1.61
CA VAL A 343 0.37 32.39 0.98
C VAL A 343 1.31 33.05 -0.01
N PHE A 344 2.59 32.67 0.00
CA PHE A 344 3.67 33.32 -0.75
C PHE A 344 4.33 32.42 -1.82
N ILE A 345 3.75 31.23 -2.12
CA ILE A 345 4.23 30.28 -3.15
C ILE A 345 3.23 30.04 -4.27
#